data_0b53bc629f4c4a51cb6bc670e22dd9d1
#
_entry.id   0b53bc629f4c4a51cb6bc670e22dd9d1
#
_cell.length_a   1.000
_cell.length_b   1.000
_cell.length_c   1.000
_cell.angle_alpha   90.00
_cell.angle_beta   90.00
_cell.angle_gamma   90.00
#
_symmetry.space_group_name_H-M   'P 1'
#
loop_
_entity.id
_entity.type
_entity.pdbx_description
1 polymer ?
#
loop_
_entity_poly.entity_id
_entity_poly.type
_entity_poly.pdbx_seq_one_letter_code
_entity_poly.pdbx_strand_id
1 'polypeptide(L)'
;SSTAIDHYKAKGLDLSAIFHKPDCATDDTIHLTRPQEDTRLAAQKDWAIIEACRDAIDNGTPVELTQTIRNQDRTFGTILSSTIAKKHGQAGLADDTITINLTGSAGQSFGAFLAHGVTLKLTGAANDYVGKGLSGGKIVVRKPANAGYPARSNIIVGNTLLYGATGGELYANGLAGERF
;
A
#
# COMPACT_ATOMS: atom_id res chain seq x y z
N SER A 1 12.87 -6.73 -26.17
CA SER A 1 12.44 -7.30 -27.47
C SER A 1 13.55 -7.06 -28.49
N SER A 2 13.69 -7.92 -29.49
CA SER A 2 14.67 -7.80 -30.58
C SER A 2 14.57 -6.43 -31.29
N THR A 3 13.40 -5.89 -31.40
CA THR A 3 13.12 -4.58 -32.05
C THR A 3 13.80 -3.40 -31.32
N ALA A 4 13.97 -3.49 -30.00
CA ALA A 4 14.64 -2.44 -29.24
C ALA A 4 16.17 -2.47 -29.42
N ILE A 5 16.75 -3.67 -29.62
CA ILE A 5 18.18 -3.86 -29.81
C ILE A 5 18.63 -3.35 -31.18
N ASP A 6 17.79 -3.45 -32.20
CA ASP A 6 18.08 -3.00 -33.55
C ASP A 6 17.90 -1.50 -33.78
N HIS A 7 17.36 -0.78 -32.81
CA HIS A 7 17.20 0.66 -32.90
C HIS A 7 18.57 1.38 -32.95
N TYR A 8 18.72 2.38 -33.86
CA TYR A 8 19.99 3.05 -34.06
C TYR A 8 20.61 3.66 -32.79
N LYS A 9 19.80 4.12 -31.87
CA LYS A 9 20.24 4.64 -30.55
C LYS A 9 20.80 3.57 -29.62
N ALA A 10 20.39 2.31 -29.82
CA ALA A 10 20.88 1.19 -29.01
C ALA A 10 22.18 0.58 -29.59
N LYS A 11 22.39 0.68 -30.89
CA LYS A 11 23.55 0.07 -31.59
C LYS A 11 24.92 0.58 -31.12
N GLY A 12 25.00 1.76 -30.53
CA GLY A 12 26.23 2.34 -29.99
C GLY A 12 26.46 2.14 -28.50
N LEU A 13 25.54 1.42 -27.81
CA LEU A 13 25.64 1.20 -26.38
C LEU A 13 26.42 -0.07 -26.08
N ASP A 14 27.57 0.06 -25.44
CA ASP A 14 28.31 -1.06 -24.86
C ASP A 14 27.89 -1.20 -23.37
N LEU A 15 27.13 -2.25 -23.08
CA LEU A 15 26.69 -2.59 -21.73
C LEU A 15 27.48 -3.74 -21.11
N SER A 16 28.60 -4.16 -21.73
CA SER A 16 29.40 -5.30 -21.30
C SER A 16 29.85 -5.18 -19.85
N ALA A 17 30.24 -3.98 -19.41
CA ALA A 17 30.62 -3.73 -18.02
C ALA A 17 29.49 -3.91 -17.02
N ILE A 18 28.24 -3.62 -17.41
CA ILE A 18 27.05 -3.80 -16.56
C ILE A 18 26.66 -5.28 -16.51
N PHE A 19 26.79 -5.99 -17.63
CA PHE A 19 26.48 -7.40 -17.73
C PHE A 19 27.65 -8.33 -17.40
N HIS A 20 28.76 -7.74 -16.93
CA HIS A 20 29.90 -8.54 -16.49
C HIS A 20 29.48 -9.51 -15.40
N LYS A 21 29.64 -10.80 -15.67
CA LYS A 21 29.43 -11.88 -14.69
C LYS A 21 30.78 -12.18 -14.05
N PRO A 22 30.97 -11.95 -12.73
CA PRO A 22 32.19 -12.34 -12.04
C PRO A 22 32.45 -13.83 -12.17
N ASP A 23 33.74 -14.22 -12.22
CA ASP A 23 34.09 -15.61 -12.11
C ASP A 23 33.71 -16.15 -10.74
N CYS A 24 32.86 -17.16 -10.70
CA CYS A 24 32.46 -17.85 -9.48
C CYS A 24 33.24 -19.15 -9.36
N ALA A 25 33.54 -19.60 -8.13
CA ALA A 25 33.99 -20.94 -7.90
C ALA A 25 32.93 -21.90 -8.45
N THR A 26 33.39 -23.04 -9.03
CA THR A 26 32.56 -23.96 -9.83
C THR A 26 31.37 -24.55 -9.06
N ASP A 27 31.41 -24.55 -7.73
CA ASP A 27 30.37 -25.13 -6.87
C ASP A 27 29.46 -24.09 -6.20
N ASP A 28 29.64 -22.79 -6.48
CA ASP A 28 28.84 -21.77 -5.88
C ASP A 28 27.47 -21.65 -6.54
N THR A 29 26.43 -21.70 -5.73
CA THR A 29 25.07 -21.42 -6.16
C THR A 29 24.87 -19.92 -6.30
N ILE A 30 24.71 -19.42 -7.54
CA ILE A 30 24.56 -18.00 -7.87
C ILE A 30 23.10 -17.50 -7.83
N HIS A 31 22.17 -18.36 -7.48
CA HIS A 31 20.75 -18.02 -7.36
C HIS A 31 20.11 -18.83 -6.23
N LEU A 32 18.99 -18.30 -5.74
CA LEU A 32 18.21 -18.96 -4.70
C LEU A 32 17.65 -20.30 -5.20
N THR A 33 17.97 -21.39 -4.51
CA THR A 33 17.51 -22.76 -4.85
C THR A 33 16.31 -23.22 -4.02
N ARG A 34 15.94 -22.48 -2.98
CA ARG A 34 14.79 -22.78 -2.12
C ARG A 34 13.87 -21.56 -2.05
N PRO A 35 12.54 -21.77 -2.06
CA PRO A 35 11.61 -20.68 -1.77
C PRO A 35 11.92 -20.07 -0.41
N GLN A 36 11.85 -18.74 -0.33
CA GLN A 36 11.95 -18.04 0.95
C GLN A 36 10.67 -18.30 1.75
N GLU A 37 10.80 -18.71 3.00
CA GLU A 37 9.64 -18.82 3.89
C GLU A 37 9.15 -17.40 4.22
N ASP A 38 7.91 -17.09 3.87
CA ASP A 38 7.28 -15.81 4.20
C ASP A 38 6.34 -15.93 5.40
N THR A 39 6.94 -15.95 6.58
CA THR A 39 6.19 -15.97 7.83
C THR A 39 5.49 -14.63 8.12
N ARG A 40 5.90 -13.53 7.48
CA ARG A 40 5.38 -12.19 7.74
C ARG A 40 4.08 -11.92 6.97
N LEU A 41 3.94 -12.42 5.75
CA LEU A 41 2.73 -12.23 4.94
C LEU A 41 1.53 -12.90 5.57
N ALA A 42 1.69 -14.12 6.09
CA ALA A 42 0.63 -14.85 6.76
C ALA A 42 0.12 -14.18 8.05
N ALA A 43 0.95 -13.36 8.69
CA ALA A 43 0.62 -12.65 9.93
C ALA A 43 -0.02 -11.27 9.72
N GLN A 44 -0.25 -10.84 8.46
CA GLN A 44 -0.83 -9.52 8.20
C GLN A 44 -2.30 -9.45 8.63
N LYS A 45 -2.68 -8.31 9.23
CA LYS A 45 -4.05 -8.05 9.72
C LYS A 45 -5.09 -8.09 8.61
N ASP A 46 -4.70 -7.80 7.39
CA ASP A 46 -5.58 -7.81 6.21
C ASP A 46 -6.31 -9.14 6.04
N TRP A 47 -5.71 -10.27 6.43
CA TRP A 47 -6.37 -11.58 6.32
C TRP A 47 -7.61 -11.69 7.20
N ALA A 48 -7.52 -11.24 8.44
CA ALA A 48 -8.68 -11.21 9.35
C ALA A 48 -9.76 -10.22 8.87
N ILE A 49 -9.33 -9.10 8.28
CA ILE A 49 -10.24 -8.12 7.67
C ILE A 49 -10.97 -8.74 6.47
N ILE A 50 -10.27 -9.45 5.59
CA ILE A 50 -10.87 -10.13 4.43
C ILE A 50 -11.95 -11.10 4.87
N GLU A 51 -11.69 -11.91 5.90
CA GLU A 51 -12.69 -12.84 6.45
C GLU A 51 -13.91 -12.09 6.99
N ALA A 52 -13.70 -11.01 7.75
CA ALA A 52 -14.79 -10.20 8.29
C ALA A 52 -15.60 -9.45 7.21
N CYS A 53 -14.96 -9.14 6.07
CA CYS A 53 -15.58 -8.44 4.94
C CYS A 53 -16.02 -9.37 3.80
N ARG A 54 -16.07 -10.68 4.01
CA ARG A 54 -16.37 -11.65 2.95
C ARG A 54 -17.66 -11.32 2.20
N ASP A 55 -18.76 -11.06 2.92
CA ASP A 55 -20.04 -10.72 2.31
C ASP A 55 -20.00 -9.37 1.56
N ALA A 56 -19.29 -8.40 2.10
CA ALA A 56 -19.05 -7.13 1.42
C ALA A 56 -18.28 -7.32 0.09
N ILE A 57 -17.24 -8.16 0.10
CA ILE A 57 -16.46 -8.49 -1.09
C ILE A 57 -17.28 -9.32 -2.08
N ASP A 58 -18.11 -10.24 -1.60
CA ASP A 58 -18.84 -11.17 -2.44
C ASP A 58 -20.12 -10.58 -3.03
N ASN A 59 -20.87 -9.84 -2.24
CA ASN A 59 -22.24 -9.40 -2.54
C ASN A 59 -22.40 -7.86 -2.50
N GLY A 60 -21.37 -7.11 -2.11
CA GLY A 60 -21.43 -5.66 -1.99
C GLY A 60 -22.20 -5.17 -0.75
N THR A 61 -22.44 -6.03 0.23
CA THR A 61 -23.13 -5.66 1.49
C THR A 61 -22.23 -4.71 2.30
N PRO A 62 -22.67 -3.47 2.62
CA PRO A 62 -21.85 -2.55 3.38
C PRO A 62 -21.43 -3.10 4.75
N VAL A 63 -20.17 -2.89 5.12
CA VAL A 63 -19.62 -3.31 6.41
C VAL A 63 -18.75 -2.21 7.03
N GLU A 64 -18.89 -2.04 8.34
CA GLU A 64 -18.04 -1.14 9.12
C GLU A 64 -17.32 -1.90 10.21
N LEU A 65 -15.99 -1.80 10.24
CA LEU A 65 -15.13 -2.47 11.22
C LEU A 65 -14.37 -1.46 12.06
N THR A 66 -13.99 -1.86 13.27
CA THR A 66 -13.11 -1.07 14.16
C THR A 66 -11.92 -1.91 14.58
N GLN A 67 -10.71 -1.36 14.42
CA GLN A 67 -9.45 -2.03 14.70
C GLN A 67 -8.42 -1.07 15.32
N THR A 68 -7.46 -1.62 16.03
CA THR A 68 -6.25 -0.88 16.41
C THR A 68 -5.14 -1.11 15.40
N ILE A 69 -4.32 -0.09 15.14
CA ILE A 69 -3.17 -0.19 14.23
C ILE A 69 -1.89 0.27 14.91
N ARG A 70 -0.77 -0.34 14.58
CA ARG A 70 0.56 -0.01 15.09
C ARG A 70 1.52 0.25 13.95
N ASN A 71 2.63 0.91 14.25
CA ASN A 71 3.66 1.26 13.27
C ASN A 71 4.32 0.05 12.58
N GLN A 72 4.23 -1.12 13.18
CA GLN A 72 4.66 -2.38 12.57
C GLN A 72 3.68 -2.92 11.51
N ASP A 73 2.43 -2.47 11.53
CA ASP A 73 1.40 -2.85 10.56
C ASP A 73 1.62 -2.02 9.28
N ARG A 74 2.49 -2.52 8.40
CA ARG A 74 2.86 -1.85 7.14
C ARG A 74 1.92 -2.30 6.03
N THR A 75 1.73 -1.44 5.02
CA THR A 75 0.91 -1.75 3.82
C THR A 75 -0.52 -2.21 4.13
N PHE A 76 -1.06 -1.81 5.29
CA PHE A 76 -2.42 -2.17 5.70
C PHE A 76 -3.44 -1.76 4.63
N GLY A 77 -4.33 -2.67 4.26
CA GLY A 77 -5.33 -2.51 3.21
C GLY A 77 -4.89 -2.99 1.82
N THR A 78 -3.61 -3.33 1.63
CA THR A 78 -3.09 -3.75 0.32
C THR A 78 -3.55 -5.17 -0.06
N ILE A 79 -3.52 -6.13 0.87
CA ILE A 79 -3.95 -7.50 0.59
C ILE A 79 -5.47 -7.54 0.40
N LEU A 80 -6.22 -6.77 1.21
CA LEU A 80 -7.67 -6.57 1.03
C LEU A 80 -7.96 -6.04 -0.38
N SER A 81 -7.25 -4.98 -0.80
CA SER A 81 -7.42 -4.38 -2.12
C SER A 81 -7.07 -5.35 -3.26
N SER A 82 -6.02 -6.15 -3.09
CA SER A 82 -5.66 -7.21 -4.04
C SER A 82 -6.78 -8.25 -4.17
N THR A 83 -7.43 -8.63 -3.06
CA THR A 83 -8.55 -9.57 -3.06
C THR A 83 -9.77 -9.00 -3.80
N ILE A 84 -10.09 -7.72 -3.55
CA ILE A 84 -11.16 -7.02 -4.26
C ILE A 84 -10.86 -6.91 -5.75
N ALA A 85 -9.66 -6.48 -6.12
CA ALA A 85 -9.26 -6.31 -7.52
C ALA A 85 -9.22 -7.63 -8.30
N LYS A 86 -8.84 -8.74 -7.68
CA LYS A 86 -8.91 -10.08 -8.31
C LYS A 86 -10.34 -10.48 -8.65
N LYS A 87 -11.32 -10.07 -7.87
CA LYS A 87 -12.72 -10.43 -8.07
C LYS A 87 -13.49 -9.45 -8.95
N HIS A 88 -13.29 -8.14 -8.72
CA HIS A 88 -14.08 -7.07 -9.33
C HIS A 88 -13.29 -6.24 -10.35
N GLY A 89 -12.02 -6.57 -10.59
CA GLY A 89 -11.18 -5.82 -11.51
C GLY A 89 -10.93 -4.38 -11.03
N GLN A 90 -10.74 -3.48 -11.98
CA GLN A 90 -10.47 -2.07 -11.74
C GLN A 90 -11.68 -1.31 -11.16
N ALA A 91 -12.90 -1.79 -11.43
CA ALA A 91 -14.11 -1.15 -10.93
C ALA A 91 -14.23 -1.21 -9.39
N GLY A 92 -13.66 -2.25 -8.76
CA GLY A 92 -13.76 -2.43 -7.32
C GLY A 92 -15.18 -2.62 -6.81
N LEU A 93 -15.47 -2.05 -5.65
CA LEU A 93 -16.80 -2.06 -5.00
C LEU A 93 -17.43 -0.67 -5.07
N ALA A 94 -18.72 -0.56 -4.77
CA ALA A 94 -19.38 0.73 -4.58
C ALA A 94 -18.74 1.53 -3.43
N ASP A 95 -18.83 2.86 -3.48
CA ASP A 95 -18.26 3.75 -2.46
C ASP A 95 -18.68 3.35 -1.05
N ASP A 96 -17.71 3.41 -0.12
CA ASP A 96 -17.91 3.14 1.30
C ASP A 96 -18.48 1.74 1.63
N THR A 97 -18.42 0.75 0.69
CA THR A 97 -18.85 -0.63 0.95
C THR A 97 -18.09 -1.25 2.11
N ILE A 98 -16.78 -0.99 2.23
CA ILE A 98 -15.97 -1.42 3.36
C ILE A 98 -15.38 -0.20 4.05
N THR A 99 -15.86 0.10 5.26
CA THR A 99 -15.32 1.16 6.10
C THR A 99 -14.56 0.57 7.28
N ILE A 100 -13.30 0.97 7.48
CA ILE A 100 -12.47 0.50 8.59
C ILE A 100 -12.04 1.70 9.44
N ASN A 101 -12.55 1.76 10.67
CA ASN A 101 -12.17 2.74 11.67
C ASN A 101 -10.94 2.24 12.43
N LEU A 102 -9.87 3.00 12.39
CA LEU A 102 -8.57 2.64 12.96
C LEU A 102 -8.16 3.63 14.04
N THR A 103 -7.54 3.12 15.10
CA THR A 103 -6.95 3.95 16.17
C THR A 103 -5.52 3.54 16.40
N GLY A 104 -4.59 4.50 16.38
CA GLY A 104 -3.17 4.27 16.64
C GLY A 104 -2.25 4.95 15.64
N SER A 105 -1.08 4.39 15.44
CA SER A 105 -0.08 4.88 14.47
C SER A 105 0.13 3.85 13.39
N ALA A 106 -0.25 4.17 12.16
CA ALA A 106 -0.08 3.27 11.03
C ALA A 106 1.39 3.22 10.54
N GLY A 107 1.82 2.05 10.10
CA GLY A 107 3.14 1.85 9.51
C GLY A 107 3.24 2.43 8.10
N GLN A 108 4.42 2.26 7.50
CA GLN A 108 4.68 2.73 6.12
C GLN A 108 3.70 2.15 5.11
N SER A 109 3.38 2.95 4.09
CA SER A 109 2.51 2.58 2.97
C SER A 109 1.08 2.22 3.42
N PHE A 110 0.58 2.90 4.45
CA PHE A 110 -0.81 2.77 4.88
C PHE A 110 -1.76 3.10 3.72
N GLY A 111 -2.69 2.19 3.42
CA GLY A 111 -3.61 2.32 2.29
C GLY A 111 -2.95 2.25 0.92
N ALA A 112 -1.77 1.61 0.80
CA ALA A 112 -1.13 1.42 -0.50
C ALA A 112 -2.02 0.58 -1.43
N PHE A 113 -2.16 1.04 -2.67
CA PHE A 113 -2.99 0.42 -3.72
C PHE A 113 -4.45 0.23 -3.32
N LEU A 114 -4.97 1.08 -2.41
CA LEU A 114 -6.32 0.94 -1.88
C LEU A 114 -7.35 0.98 -3.01
N ALA A 115 -8.14 -0.10 -3.10
CA ALA A 115 -9.13 -0.30 -4.15
C ALA A 115 -10.38 0.55 -3.91
N HIS A 116 -11.11 0.84 -4.99
CA HIS A 116 -12.41 1.50 -4.96
C HIS A 116 -13.38 0.75 -4.03
N GLY A 117 -14.16 1.50 -3.26
CA GLY A 117 -15.14 0.99 -2.28
C GLY A 117 -14.58 0.74 -0.87
N VAL A 118 -13.26 0.90 -0.66
CA VAL A 118 -12.64 0.79 0.67
C VAL A 118 -12.34 2.16 1.24
N THR A 119 -12.82 2.41 2.45
CA THR A 119 -12.57 3.64 3.22
C THR A 119 -11.82 3.32 4.51
N LEU A 120 -10.61 3.86 4.66
CA LEU A 120 -9.81 3.77 5.89
C LEU A 120 -9.89 5.10 6.66
N LYS A 121 -10.40 5.06 7.90
CA LYS A 121 -10.50 6.22 8.79
C LYS A 121 -9.57 6.05 9.98
N LEU A 122 -8.41 6.69 9.96
CA LEU A 122 -7.41 6.60 11.02
C LEU A 122 -7.53 7.77 12.01
N THR A 123 -7.78 7.47 13.26
CA THR A 123 -7.61 8.40 14.38
C THR A 123 -6.24 8.17 15.01
N GLY A 124 -5.28 9.02 14.63
CA GLY A 124 -3.87 8.85 14.99
C GLY A 124 -2.95 9.49 13.98
N ALA A 125 -1.84 8.84 13.68
CA ALA A 125 -0.87 9.30 12.68
C ALA A 125 -0.46 8.16 11.75
N ALA A 126 0.05 8.48 10.58
CA ALA A 126 0.57 7.49 9.63
C ALA A 126 2.00 7.85 9.20
N ASN A 127 2.78 6.83 8.91
CA ASN A 127 4.17 6.95 8.47
C ASN A 127 4.25 7.36 6.98
N ASP A 128 5.39 7.18 6.34
CA ASP A 128 5.63 7.55 4.94
C ASP A 128 4.80 6.72 3.94
N TYR A 129 4.67 7.24 2.72
CA TYR A 129 4.02 6.58 1.58
C TYR A 129 2.53 6.25 1.78
N VAL A 130 1.80 7.06 2.56
CA VAL A 130 0.33 6.90 2.65
C VAL A 130 -0.29 7.02 1.26
N GLY A 131 -1.16 6.08 0.93
CA GLY A 131 -1.85 6.06 -0.35
C GLY A 131 -0.94 5.83 -1.57
N LYS A 132 0.25 5.22 -1.39
CA LYS A 132 1.10 4.83 -2.51
C LYS A 132 0.30 3.99 -3.50
N GLY A 133 0.23 4.41 -4.77
CA GLY A 133 -0.52 3.70 -5.80
C GLY A 133 -2.04 3.65 -5.53
N LEU A 134 -2.59 4.59 -4.75
CA LEU A 134 -4.03 4.67 -4.46
C LEU A 134 -4.84 4.54 -5.75
N SER A 135 -5.81 3.64 -5.79
CA SER A 135 -6.53 3.22 -7.00
C SER A 135 -8.06 3.36 -6.87
N GLY A 136 -8.54 4.38 -6.17
CA GLY A 136 -9.96 4.67 -6.03
C GLY A 136 -10.52 4.59 -4.62
N GLY A 137 -9.76 4.07 -3.64
CA GLY A 137 -10.18 4.04 -2.24
C GLY A 137 -10.10 5.41 -1.56
N LYS A 138 -10.58 5.49 -0.33
CA LYS A 138 -10.61 6.70 0.48
C LYS A 138 -9.79 6.53 1.76
N ILE A 139 -8.94 7.50 2.07
CA ILE A 139 -8.12 7.52 3.30
C ILE A 139 -8.40 8.82 4.04
N VAL A 140 -8.74 8.71 5.32
CA VAL A 140 -8.94 9.85 6.23
C VAL A 140 -8.01 9.67 7.44
N VAL A 141 -7.12 10.63 7.67
CA VAL A 141 -6.23 10.63 8.84
C VAL A 141 -6.52 11.87 9.68
N ARG A 142 -6.86 11.68 10.95
CA ARG A 142 -7.15 12.76 11.90
C ARG A 142 -6.52 12.51 13.26
N LYS A 143 -6.14 13.58 13.95
CA LYS A 143 -5.65 13.47 15.32
C LYS A 143 -6.78 12.98 16.26
N PRO A 144 -6.44 12.36 17.40
CA PRO A 144 -7.41 12.09 18.47
C PRO A 144 -8.06 13.38 18.97
N ALA A 145 -9.37 13.35 19.26
CA ALA A 145 -10.10 14.54 19.72
C ALA A 145 -9.53 15.14 21.02
N ASN A 146 -9.03 14.30 21.91
CA ASN A 146 -8.43 14.67 23.20
C ASN A 146 -6.94 15.03 23.11
N ALA A 147 -6.32 15.05 21.92
CA ALA A 147 -4.94 15.46 21.76
C ALA A 147 -4.80 16.98 22.01
N GLY A 148 -3.92 17.35 22.92
CA GLY A 148 -3.75 18.73 23.38
C GLY A 148 -3.04 19.67 22.40
N TYR A 149 -2.71 19.24 21.19
CA TYR A 149 -2.02 20.04 20.19
C TYR A 149 -2.94 20.45 19.04
N PRO A 150 -2.74 21.62 18.41
CA PRO A 150 -3.49 22.05 17.24
C PRO A 150 -3.09 21.23 16.01
N ALA A 151 -4.06 20.68 15.28
CA ALA A 151 -3.80 19.85 14.09
C ALA A 151 -2.95 20.58 13.05
N ARG A 152 -3.25 21.88 12.81
CA ARG A 152 -2.56 22.70 11.80
C ARG A 152 -1.06 22.92 12.02
N SER A 153 -0.53 22.58 13.19
CA SER A 153 0.88 22.81 13.57
C SER A 153 1.65 21.51 13.77
N ASN A 154 1.02 20.35 13.48
CA ASN A 154 1.66 19.05 13.75
C ASN A 154 1.57 18.14 12.55
N ILE A 155 2.67 17.45 12.28
CA ILE A 155 2.74 16.44 11.22
C ILE A 155 1.91 15.23 11.66
N ILE A 156 1.00 14.78 10.79
CA ILE A 156 0.11 13.64 11.03
C ILE A 156 0.33 12.51 10.04
N VAL A 157 0.93 12.82 8.90
CA VAL A 157 1.33 11.87 7.86
C VAL A 157 2.76 12.16 7.43
N GLY A 158 3.52 11.12 7.13
CA GLY A 158 4.94 11.23 6.78
C GLY A 158 5.19 11.82 5.41
N ASN A 159 6.26 11.36 4.76
CA ASN A 159 6.75 11.87 3.48
C ASN A 159 6.20 11.07 2.29
N THR A 160 6.29 11.66 1.09
CA THR A 160 6.03 11.00 -0.21
C THR A 160 4.64 10.37 -0.27
N LEU A 161 3.64 11.18 0.00
CA LEU A 161 2.24 10.75 -0.05
C LEU A 161 1.78 10.57 -1.49
N LEU A 162 0.80 9.68 -1.71
CA LEU A 162 0.15 9.44 -3.00
C LEU A 162 1.11 9.10 -4.15
N TYR A 163 2.31 8.61 -3.85
CA TYR A 163 3.29 8.26 -4.87
C TYR A 163 2.71 7.27 -5.88
N GLY A 164 2.57 7.69 -7.15
CA GLY A 164 2.00 6.86 -8.20
C GLY A 164 0.50 6.59 -8.08
N ALA A 165 -0.25 7.37 -7.28
CA ALA A 165 -1.70 7.25 -7.19
C ALA A 165 -2.37 7.59 -8.53
N THR A 166 -3.41 6.84 -8.90
CA THR A 166 -4.15 6.99 -10.15
C THR A 166 -5.60 7.43 -9.92
N GLY A 167 -6.09 7.37 -8.69
CA GLY A 167 -7.44 7.78 -8.31
C GLY A 167 -7.67 7.57 -6.81
N GLY A 168 -8.79 8.07 -6.31
CA GLY A 168 -9.16 7.98 -4.89
C GLY A 168 -9.01 9.30 -4.14
N GLU A 169 -9.17 9.25 -2.83
CA GLU A 169 -9.23 10.44 -1.98
C GLU A 169 -8.34 10.28 -0.74
N LEU A 170 -7.59 11.34 -0.39
CA LEU A 170 -6.81 11.41 0.84
C LEU A 170 -7.14 12.71 1.59
N TYR A 171 -7.60 12.59 2.82
CA TYR A 171 -7.87 13.69 3.73
C TYR A 171 -6.99 13.58 4.97
N ALA A 172 -6.14 14.57 5.22
CA ALA A 172 -5.28 14.63 6.40
C ALA A 172 -5.59 15.89 7.21
N ASN A 173 -6.06 15.73 8.45
CA ASN A 173 -6.26 16.82 9.38
C ASN A 173 -4.98 17.07 10.19
N GLY A 174 -4.02 17.73 9.57
CA GLY A 174 -2.68 18.01 10.09
C GLY A 174 -1.72 18.40 8.99
N LEU A 175 -0.44 18.53 9.31
CA LEU A 175 0.63 18.75 8.33
C LEU A 175 1.07 17.40 7.73
N ALA A 176 1.47 17.46 6.50
CA ALA A 176 2.18 16.38 5.82
C ALA A 176 3.69 16.64 5.85
N GLY A 177 4.48 15.59 5.72
CA GLY A 177 5.91 15.69 5.48
C GLY A 177 6.21 16.20 4.07
N GLU A 178 7.46 16.05 3.64
CA GLU A 178 7.91 16.50 2.33
C GLU A 178 7.37 15.60 1.19
N ARG A 179 7.35 16.16 -0.03
CA ARG A 179 6.95 15.44 -1.24
C ARG A 179 5.51 14.89 -1.17
N PHE A 180 4.62 15.80 -0.96
CA PHE A 180 3.17 15.57 -1.06
C PHE A 180 2.72 15.82 -2.51
#